data_60e4145441b105a1bd02538a090266e1
#
_entry.id   60e4145441b105a1bd02538a090266e1
#
_cell.length_a   1.000
_cell.length_b   1.000
_cell.length_c   1.000
_cell.angle_alpha   90.00
_cell.angle_beta   90.00
_cell.angle_gamma   90.00
#
_symmetry.space_group_name_H-M   'P 1'
#
loop_
_entity.id
_entity.type
_entity.pdbx_description
1 polymer ?
#
loop_
_entity_poly.entity_id
_entity_poly.type
_entity_poly.pdbx_seq_one_letter_code
_entity_poly.pdbx_strand_id
1 'polypeptide(L)'
;LFLRLWLATLRVRCSVPKVDDREGPYIIALWHDRLFLASLVCNRFFGRPIAALISASRDGGWLVAFFKLMGIHAVRGSSSRRGTQALIALTKAVRQGHHAGITPDGPKGPRRICKLGLVSLAKLTERPILILGIRFHRAIYLKSWDQFGLPLPFSKVEVTLVPLPPVDRRQSDETIAREVEQKLNELS
;
A
#
# COMPACT_ATOMS: atom_id res chain seq x y z
N LEU A 1 -11.87 15.42 -11.93
CA LEU A 1 -13.26 14.98 -12.24
C LEU A 1 -13.25 13.61 -12.91
N PHE A 2 -12.57 13.43 -14.04
CA PHE A 2 -12.56 12.19 -14.85
C PHE A 2 -12.18 10.94 -14.03
N LEU A 3 -11.10 10.98 -13.23
CA LEU A 3 -10.65 9.86 -12.43
C LEU A 3 -11.69 9.43 -11.37
N ARG A 4 -12.37 10.40 -10.73
CA ARG A 4 -13.44 10.09 -9.76
C ARG A 4 -14.63 9.41 -10.43
N LEU A 5 -15.00 9.86 -11.63
CA LEU A 5 -16.04 9.21 -12.41
C LEU A 5 -15.64 7.79 -12.82
N TRP A 6 -14.41 7.60 -13.28
CA TRP A 6 -13.89 6.26 -13.59
C TRP A 6 -13.97 5.34 -12.39
N LEU A 7 -13.39 5.76 -11.24
CA LEU A 7 -13.43 4.97 -10.00
C LEU A 7 -14.86 4.67 -9.54
N ALA A 8 -15.80 5.58 -9.72
CA ALA A 8 -17.21 5.40 -9.36
C ALA A 8 -17.92 4.33 -10.22
N THR A 9 -17.42 4.05 -11.43
CA THR A 9 -17.99 2.99 -12.28
C THR A 9 -17.59 1.59 -11.85
N LEU A 10 -16.55 1.44 -11.02
CA LEU A 10 -16.02 0.14 -10.65
C LEU A 10 -16.92 -0.58 -9.64
N ARG A 11 -17.14 -1.86 -9.86
CA ARG A 11 -17.91 -2.74 -8.96
C ARG A 11 -16.98 -3.34 -7.92
N VAL A 12 -16.65 -2.55 -6.89
CA VAL A 12 -15.72 -2.97 -5.83
C VAL A 12 -16.43 -3.84 -4.80
N ARG A 13 -15.96 -5.07 -4.63
CA ARG A 13 -16.35 -5.98 -3.54
C ARG A 13 -15.19 -6.13 -2.57
N CYS A 14 -15.45 -5.99 -1.29
CA CYS A 14 -14.45 -6.16 -0.24
C CYS A 14 -14.82 -7.35 0.66
N SER A 15 -13.82 -8.10 1.09
CA SER A 15 -13.97 -9.26 1.98
C SER A 15 -14.44 -8.86 3.39
N VAL A 16 -14.15 -7.63 3.80
CA VAL A 16 -14.57 -7.07 5.09
C VAL A 16 -15.25 -5.71 4.89
N PRO A 17 -16.26 -5.38 5.70
CA PRO A 17 -16.99 -4.11 5.55
C PRO A 17 -16.14 -2.90 5.94
N LYS A 18 -15.27 -3.03 6.94
CA LYS A 18 -14.36 -1.99 7.44
C LYS A 18 -13.25 -2.62 8.27
N VAL A 19 -12.08 -1.99 8.27
CA VAL A 19 -10.97 -2.38 9.14
C VAL A 19 -11.26 -1.96 10.57
N ASP A 20 -10.99 -2.86 11.52
CA ASP A 20 -11.10 -2.51 12.95
C ASP A 20 -9.82 -1.76 13.39
N ASP A 21 -9.96 -0.46 13.55
CA ASP A 21 -8.86 0.43 13.94
C ASP A 21 -8.66 0.54 15.46
N ARG A 22 -9.47 -0.17 16.29
CA ARG A 22 -9.40 -0.06 17.76
C ARG A 22 -8.06 -0.49 18.32
N GLU A 23 -7.45 -1.51 17.71
CA GLU A 23 -6.15 -2.04 18.14
C GLU A 23 -4.96 -1.16 17.71
N GLY A 24 -5.22 -0.08 17.00
CA GLY A 24 -4.19 0.87 16.55
C GLY A 24 -3.92 0.85 15.05
N PRO A 25 -2.86 1.52 14.59
CA PRO A 25 -2.54 1.60 13.19
C PRO A 25 -1.93 0.30 12.66
N TYR A 26 -2.13 0.05 11.35
CA TYR A 26 -1.55 -1.04 10.57
C TYR A 26 -0.45 -0.55 9.64
N ILE A 27 0.47 -1.45 9.29
CA ILE A 27 1.38 -1.30 8.15
C ILE A 27 0.70 -1.96 6.95
N ILE A 28 0.12 -1.17 6.06
CA ILE A 28 -0.65 -1.64 4.91
C ILE A 28 0.31 -1.95 3.76
N ALA A 29 0.33 -3.20 3.33
CA ALA A 29 1.13 -3.67 2.20
C ALA A 29 0.25 -3.93 0.98
N LEU A 30 0.61 -3.36 -0.17
CA LEU A 30 -0.02 -3.62 -1.47
C LEU A 30 1.03 -3.54 -2.58
N TRP A 31 0.81 -4.24 -3.72
CA TRP A 31 1.71 -4.13 -4.85
C TRP A 31 1.62 -2.77 -5.56
N HIS A 32 2.75 -2.30 -6.10
CA HIS A 32 2.82 -1.03 -6.82
C HIS A 32 1.89 -0.99 -8.03
N ASP A 33 1.73 -2.12 -8.72
CA ASP A 33 0.85 -2.27 -9.88
C ASP A 33 -0.66 -2.13 -9.54
N ARG A 34 -1.03 -2.01 -8.26
CA ARG A 34 -2.41 -1.85 -7.77
C ARG A 34 -2.72 -0.46 -7.22
N LEU A 35 -1.77 0.47 -7.26
CA LEU A 35 -1.90 1.81 -6.67
C LEU A 35 -3.06 2.63 -7.24
N PHE A 36 -3.55 2.34 -8.46
CA PHE A 36 -4.70 3.03 -9.06
C PHE A 36 -5.93 3.04 -8.13
N LEU A 37 -6.15 1.94 -7.41
CA LEU A 37 -7.29 1.81 -6.49
C LEU A 37 -6.97 2.14 -5.03
N ALA A 38 -5.71 2.27 -4.68
CA ALA A 38 -5.30 2.48 -3.29
C ALA A 38 -6.07 3.63 -2.63
N SER A 39 -6.23 4.74 -3.35
CA SER A 39 -6.95 5.91 -2.86
C SER A 39 -8.44 5.65 -2.56
N LEU A 40 -9.12 4.92 -3.46
CA LEU A 40 -10.54 4.57 -3.26
C LEU A 40 -10.71 3.63 -2.07
N VAL A 41 -9.83 2.64 -1.97
CA VAL A 41 -9.83 1.64 -0.89
C VAL A 41 -9.51 2.30 0.45
N CYS A 42 -8.48 3.15 0.48
CA CYS A 42 -8.06 3.84 1.70
C CYS A 42 -9.18 4.67 2.32
N ASN A 43 -9.88 5.47 1.52
CA ASN A 43 -10.95 6.32 2.04
C ASN A 43 -12.22 5.54 2.43
N ARG A 44 -12.42 4.37 1.86
CA ARG A 44 -13.66 3.59 2.08
C ARG A 44 -13.59 2.66 3.28
N PHE A 45 -12.42 2.04 3.52
CA PHE A 45 -12.28 0.92 4.45
C PHE A 45 -11.49 1.25 5.71
N PHE A 46 -10.78 2.38 5.76
CA PHE A 46 -9.97 2.79 6.90
C PHE A 46 -10.55 4.02 7.58
N GLY A 47 -10.57 4.02 8.91
CA GLY A 47 -11.04 5.14 9.72
C GLY A 47 -9.93 6.10 10.14
N ARG A 48 -8.68 5.60 10.21
CA ARG A 48 -7.51 6.41 10.54
C ARG A 48 -6.86 7.00 9.28
N PRO A 49 -6.20 8.16 9.39
CA PRO A 49 -5.44 8.71 8.28
C PRO A 49 -4.29 7.77 7.88
N ILE A 50 -3.95 7.78 6.59
CA ILE A 50 -2.88 6.94 6.03
C ILE A 50 -1.70 7.83 5.62
N ALA A 51 -0.51 7.50 6.11
CA ALA A 51 0.76 8.03 5.62
C ALA A 51 1.34 7.07 4.59
N ALA A 52 1.54 7.52 3.35
CA ALA A 52 2.09 6.68 2.29
C ALA A 52 3.48 7.14 1.86
N LEU A 53 4.38 6.16 1.65
CA LEU A 53 5.71 6.43 1.10
C LEU A 53 5.61 6.73 -0.39
N ILE A 54 6.09 7.91 -0.78
CA ILE A 54 6.09 8.38 -2.17
C ILE A 54 7.52 8.65 -2.62
N SER A 55 7.82 8.28 -3.88
CA SER A 55 9.12 8.57 -4.50
C SER A 55 9.46 10.07 -4.45
N ALA A 56 10.73 10.37 -4.15
CA ALA A 56 11.25 11.74 -4.14
C ALA A 56 11.57 12.30 -5.55
N SER A 57 11.24 11.57 -6.62
CA SER A 57 11.45 12.02 -8.02
C SER A 57 10.59 13.25 -8.36
N ARG A 58 10.93 13.96 -9.45
CA ARG A 58 10.16 15.12 -9.95
C ARG A 58 8.68 14.74 -10.23
N ASP A 59 8.45 13.56 -10.75
CA ASP A 59 7.10 13.03 -11.03
C ASP A 59 6.29 12.77 -9.75
N GLY A 60 6.97 12.59 -8.61
CA GLY A 60 6.34 12.49 -7.29
C GLY A 60 5.57 13.74 -6.87
N GLY A 61 5.79 14.90 -7.48
CA GLY A 61 5.05 16.12 -7.18
C GLY A 61 3.56 16.02 -7.52
N TRP A 62 3.24 15.50 -8.69
CA TRP A 62 1.84 15.24 -9.11
C TRP A 62 1.19 14.16 -8.26
N LEU A 63 1.96 13.14 -7.90
CA LEU A 63 1.49 12.05 -7.06
C LEU A 63 1.20 12.53 -5.63
N VAL A 64 2.02 13.44 -5.08
CA VAL A 64 1.77 14.10 -3.78
C VAL A 64 0.46 14.88 -3.82
N ALA A 65 0.26 15.70 -4.87
CA ALA A 65 -0.99 16.46 -5.03
C ALA A 65 -2.20 15.52 -5.15
N PHE A 66 -2.06 14.42 -5.91
CA PHE A 66 -3.08 13.40 -6.07
C PHE A 66 -3.40 12.71 -4.73
N PHE A 67 -2.41 12.26 -3.98
CA PHE A 67 -2.63 11.60 -2.69
C PHE A 67 -3.20 12.56 -1.65
N LYS A 68 -2.75 13.83 -1.64
CA LYS A 68 -3.33 14.86 -0.77
C LYS A 68 -4.81 15.10 -1.08
N LEU A 69 -5.18 15.14 -2.38
CA LEU A 69 -6.57 15.24 -2.82
C LEU A 69 -7.41 14.03 -2.38
N MET A 70 -6.76 12.87 -2.19
CA MET A 70 -7.38 11.61 -1.75
C MET A 70 -7.28 11.40 -0.23
N GLY A 71 -6.88 12.42 0.55
CA GLY A 71 -6.80 12.33 2.01
C GLY A 71 -5.64 11.48 2.54
N ILE A 72 -4.66 11.15 1.69
CA ILE A 72 -3.49 10.37 2.08
C ILE A 72 -2.32 11.31 2.38
N HIS A 73 -1.70 11.16 3.55
CA HIS A 73 -0.54 11.93 3.95
C HIS A 73 0.73 11.43 3.24
N ALA A 74 1.28 12.25 2.35
CA ALA A 74 2.44 11.89 1.56
C ALA A 74 3.75 12.04 2.35
N VAL A 75 4.44 10.92 2.62
CA VAL A 75 5.80 10.91 3.16
C VAL A 75 6.79 10.74 2.00
N ARG A 76 7.63 11.73 1.76
CA ARG A 76 8.62 11.68 0.68
C ARG A 76 9.86 10.89 1.09
N GLY A 77 10.20 9.87 0.30
CA GLY A 77 11.39 9.08 0.48
C GLY A 77 11.67 8.18 -0.73
N SER A 78 12.83 7.55 -0.76
CA SER A 78 13.16 6.54 -1.77
C SER A 78 13.96 5.41 -1.13
N SER A 79 13.97 4.24 -1.77
CA SER A 79 14.77 3.06 -1.36
C SER A 79 16.29 3.22 -1.52
N SER A 80 16.76 4.42 -1.92
CA SER A 80 18.17 4.79 -1.99
C SER A 80 18.60 5.56 -0.73
N ARG A 81 19.63 6.41 -0.79
CA ARG A 81 20.19 7.20 0.34
C ARG A 81 19.17 7.90 1.26
N ARG A 82 17.91 8.09 0.82
CA ARG A 82 16.81 8.66 1.62
C ARG A 82 15.87 7.61 2.23
N GLY A 83 16.15 6.32 2.04
CA GLY A 83 15.31 5.22 2.56
C GLY A 83 15.20 5.26 4.09
N THR A 84 16.32 5.49 4.78
CA THR A 84 16.33 5.63 6.24
C THR A 84 15.50 6.82 6.72
N GLN A 85 15.60 7.97 6.05
CA GLN A 85 14.79 9.15 6.41
C GLN A 85 13.29 8.88 6.19
N ALA A 86 12.93 8.17 5.13
CA ALA A 86 11.56 7.76 4.86
C ALA A 86 11.04 6.78 5.93
N LEU A 87 11.87 5.84 6.35
CA LEU A 87 11.53 4.90 7.42
C LEU A 87 11.29 5.63 8.75
N ILE A 88 12.16 6.59 9.11
CA ILE A 88 12.00 7.43 10.30
C ILE A 88 10.69 8.23 10.23
N ALA A 89 10.40 8.84 9.09
CA ALA A 89 9.20 9.65 8.91
C ALA A 89 7.91 8.80 8.98
N LEU A 90 7.91 7.60 8.39
CA LEU A 90 6.79 6.66 8.51
C LEU A 90 6.62 6.16 9.95
N THR A 91 7.73 5.81 10.63
CA THR A 91 7.71 5.42 12.04
C THR A 91 7.07 6.51 12.91
N LYS A 92 7.43 7.79 12.67
CA LYS A 92 6.82 8.92 13.36
C LYS A 92 5.31 9.02 13.09
N ALA A 93 4.90 8.90 11.83
CA ALA A 93 3.49 8.94 11.46
C ALA A 93 2.68 7.80 12.12
N VAL A 94 3.23 6.58 12.15
CA VAL A 94 2.59 5.43 12.82
C VAL A 94 2.44 5.68 14.32
N ARG A 95 3.46 6.22 14.98
CA ARG A 95 3.39 6.60 16.41
C ARG A 95 2.37 7.71 16.70
N GLN A 96 2.07 8.54 15.70
CA GLN A 96 1.01 9.56 15.75
C GLN A 96 -0.39 9.00 15.44
N GLY A 97 -0.52 7.69 15.26
CA GLY A 97 -1.79 7.02 15.02
C GLY A 97 -2.21 6.87 13.56
N HIS A 98 -1.34 7.19 12.59
CA HIS A 98 -1.61 6.97 11.17
C HIS A 98 -1.33 5.52 10.79
N HIS A 99 -2.12 4.94 9.88
CA HIS A 99 -1.67 3.77 9.14
C HIS A 99 -0.47 4.14 8.25
N ALA A 100 0.43 3.19 7.97
CA ALA A 100 1.47 3.38 6.98
C ALA A 100 1.17 2.55 5.73
N GLY A 101 1.05 3.21 4.57
CA GLY A 101 0.89 2.54 3.28
C GLY A 101 2.24 2.36 2.58
N ILE A 102 2.59 1.13 2.23
CA ILE A 102 3.85 0.78 1.57
C ILE A 102 3.60 -0.15 0.39
N THR A 103 4.25 0.16 -0.74
CA THR A 103 4.44 -0.79 -1.83
C THR A 103 5.79 -1.48 -1.66
N PRO A 104 5.81 -2.77 -1.24
CA PRO A 104 7.06 -3.41 -0.83
C PRO A 104 8.05 -3.63 -1.99
N ASP A 105 7.59 -3.71 -3.23
CA ASP A 105 8.42 -3.74 -4.42
C ASP A 105 9.08 -2.38 -4.73
N GLY A 106 8.53 -1.31 -4.18
CA GLY A 106 9.08 0.05 -4.30
C GLY A 106 9.00 0.63 -5.71
N PRO A 107 9.45 1.89 -5.91
CA PRO A 107 9.22 2.62 -7.16
C PRO A 107 10.11 2.20 -8.35
N LYS A 108 11.08 1.31 -8.12
CA LYS A 108 12.04 0.85 -9.15
C LYS A 108 12.01 -0.67 -9.34
N GLY A 109 11.14 -1.39 -8.66
CA GLY A 109 11.07 -2.83 -8.70
C GLY A 109 12.31 -3.54 -8.10
N PRO A 110 12.50 -4.80 -8.40
CA PRO A 110 11.72 -5.61 -9.36
C PRO A 110 10.26 -5.81 -8.94
N ARG A 111 9.40 -5.99 -9.94
CA ARG A 111 7.96 -6.17 -9.74
C ARG A 111 7.66 -7.35 -8.83
N ARG A 112 6.77 -7.12 -7.85
CA ARG A 112 6.27 -8.15 -6.93
C ARG A 112 7.37 -8.89 -6.14
N ILE A 113 8.46 -8.20 -5.83
CA ILE A 113 9.49 -8.67 -4.90
C ILE A 113 9.44 -7.81 -3.64
N CYS A 114 9.21 -8.43 -2.50
CA CYS A 114 9.09 -7.75 -1.23
C CYS A 114 10.46 -7.33 -0.67
N LYS A 115 10.69 -6.03 -0.56
CA LYS A 115 11.90 -5.45 0.06
C LYS A 115 11.77 -5.36 1.57
N LEU A 116 12.88 -5.43 2.27
CA LEU A 116 12.95 -5.46 3.74
C LEU A 116 12.44 -4.20 4.45
N GLY A 117 12.28 -3.08 3.73
CA GLY A 117 11.81 -1.82 4.33
C GLY A 117 10.45 -1.89 5.01
N LEU A 118 9.53 -2.72 4.50
CA LEU A 118 8.24 -3.01 5.12
C LEU A 118 8.43 -3.73 6.46
N VAL A 119 9.27 -4.78 6.48
CA VAL A 119 9.55 -5.59 7.66
C VAL A 119 10.24 -4.74 8.73
N SER A 120 11.22 -3.92 8.32
CA SER A 120 11.90 -2.99 9.22
C SER A 120 10.91 -2.03 9.89
N LEU A 121 9.95 -1.49 9.13
CA LEU A 121 8.92 -0.61 9.70
C LEU A 121 8.03 -1.35 10.70
N ALA A 122 7.59 -2.56 10.37
CA ALA A 122 6.75 -3.38 11.25
C ALA A 122 7.48 -3.70 12.57
N LYS A 123 8.75 -4.12 12.50
CA LYS A 123 9.59 -4.37 13.69
C LYS A 123 9.83 -3.12 14.54
N LEU A 124 10.08 -1.96 13.91
CA LEU A 124 10.34 -0.69 14.62
C LEU A 124 9.10 -0.10 15.30
N THR A 125 7.94 -0.36 14.74
CA THR A 125 6.67 0.19 15.24
C THR A 125 5.87 -0.79 16.07
N GLU A 126 6.23 -2.09 16.05
CA GLU A 126 5.50 -3.19 16.67
C GLU A 126 4.03 -3.26 16.20
N ARG A 127 3.79 -2.86 14.94
CA ARG A 127 2.46 -2.86 14.37
C ARG A 127 2.26 -4.01 13.39
N PRO A 128 1.08 -4.62 13.38
CA PRO A 128 0.79 -5.72 12.47
C PRO A 128 0.79 -5.24 11.02
N ILE A 129 1.21 -6.15 10.12
CA ILE A 129 1.12 -5.94 8.67
C ILE A 129 -0.30 -6.32 8.24
N LEU A 130 -0.94 -5.44 7.49
CA LEU A 130 -2.22 -5.68 6.84
C LEU A 130 -1.99 -5.85 5.34
N ILE A 131 -2.24 -7.04 4.84
CA ILE A 131 -2.19 -7.31 3.40
C ILE A 131 -3.42 -6.72 2.73
N LEU A 132 -3.19 -5.86 1.75
CA LEU A 132 -4.23 -5.31 0.88
C LEU A 132 -4.09 -5.95 -0.51
N GLY A 133 -4.79 -7.06 -0.70
CA GLY A 133 -4.93 -7.72 -1.99
C GLY A 133 -5.96 -7.00 -2.86
N ILE A 134 -5.61 -6.73 -4.12
CA ILE A 134 -6.52 -6.11 -5.10
C ILE A 134 -6.47 -6.92 -6.39
N ARG A 135 -7.57 -7.55 -6.74
CA ARG A 135 -7.71 -8.33 -7.98
C ARG A 135 -8.62 -7.64 -8.97
N PHE A 136 -8.08 -7.36 -10.16
CA PHE A 136 -8.84 -6.84 -11.29
C PHE A 136 -9.37 -7.98 -12.15
N HIS A 137 -10.68 -8.06 -12.39
CA HIS A 137 -11.24 -9.05 -13.32
C HIS A 137 -11.03 -8.66 -14.79
N ARG A 138 -11.02 -7.35 -15.09
CA ARG A 138 -10.73 -6.82 -16.43
C ARG A 138 -9.91 -5.54 -16.28
N ALA A 139 -8.70 -5.54 -16.81
CA ALA A 139 -7.78 -4.41 -16.72
C ALA A 139 -6.89 -4.32 -17.96
N ILE A 140 -6.39 -3.13 -18.23
CA ILE A 140 -5.27 -2.88 -19.15
C ILE A 140 -4.02 -2.79 -18.30
N TYR A 141 -2.95 -3.46 -18.72
CA TYR A 141 -1.65 -3.38 -18.07
C TYR A 141 -0.68 -2.56 -18.94
N LEU A 142 -0.10 -1.53 -18.33
CA LEU A 142 0.85 -0.66 -19.01
C LEU A 142 2.19 -1.38 -19.24
N LYS A 143 2.91 -0.98 -20.28
CA LYS A 143 4.29 -1.45 -20.57
C LYS A 143 5.31 -0.72 -19.67
N SER A 144 5.09 -0.74 -18.35
CA SER A 144 5.98 -0.22 -17.32
C SER A 144 6.69 -1.35 -16.58
N TRP A 145 7.71 -1.04 -15.78
CA TRP A 145 8.46 -2.04 -14.99
C TRP A 145 7.55 -2.86 -14.06
N ASP A 146 6.50 -2.24 -13.54
CA ASP A 146 5.52 -2.84 -12.63
C ASP A 146 4.30 -3.45 -13.33
N GLN A 147 4.14 -3.23 -14.64
CA GLN A 147 2.92 -3.54 -15.36
C GLN A 147 1.68 -2.93 -14.68
N PHE A 148 1.72 -1.61 -14.46
CA PHE A 148 0.68 -0.87 -13.75
C PHE A 148 -0.71 -1.17 -14.31
N GLY A 149 -1.62 -1.63 -13.43
CA GLY A 149 -2.94 -2.09 -13.79
C GLY A 149 -3.97 -0.95 -13.77
N LEU A 150 -4.70 -0.80 -14.87
CA LEU A 150 -5.84 0.11 -15.01
C LEU A 150 -7.11 -0.72 -15.19
N PRO A 151 -7.96 -0.86 -14.16
CA PRO A 151 -9.21 -1.60 -14.29
C PRO A 151 -10.14 -0.91 -15.27
N LEU A 152 -10.77 -1.68 -16.15
CA LEU A 152 -11.72 -1.12 -17.11
C LEU A 152 -12.95 -0.56 -16.39
N PRO A 153 -13.56 0.53 -16.89
CA PRO A 153 -14.83 1.00 -16.37
C PRO A 153 -15.89 -0.11 -16.29
N PHE A 154 -16.73 -0.07 -15.27
CA PHE A 154 -17.79 -1.05 -14.98
C PHE A 154 -17.29 -2.48 -14.66
N SER A 155 -15.97 -2.71 -14.59
CA SER A 155 -15.43 -4.01 -14.24
C SER A 155 -15.54 -4.31 -12.74
N LYS A 156 -15.52 -5.61 -12.41
CA LYS A 156 -15.46 -6.09 -11.03
C LYS A 156 -14.03 -5.99 -10.51
N VAL A 157 -13.91 -5.51 -9.29
CA VAL A 157 -12.66 -5.48 -8.52
C VAL A 157 -12.91 -6.14 -7.17
N GLU A 158 -12.05 -7.05 -6.80
CA GLU A 158 -12.06 -7.68 -5.47
C GLU A 158 -10.96 -7.07 -4.61
N VAL A 159 -11.34 -6.67 -3.41
CA VAL A 159 -10.45 -6.15 -2.37
C VAL A 159 -10.47 -7.13 -1.21
N THR A 160 -9.30 -7.61 -0.82
CA THR A 160 -9.14 -8.52 0.31
C THR A 160 -8.20 -7.90 1.33
N LEU A 161 -8.63 -7.83 2.57
CA LEU A 161 -7.85 -7.31 3.69
C LEU A 161 -7.57 -8.47 4.66
N VAL A 162 -6.29 -8.78 4.86
CA VAL A 162 -5.83 -9.88 5.73
C VAL A 162 -4.78 -9.35 6.70
N PRO A 163 -5.11 -9.21 7.99
CA PRO A 163 -4.10 -8.91 8.99
C PRO A 163 -3.19 -10.13 9.16
N LEU A 164 -1.88 -9.90 9.14
CA LEU A 164 -0.90 -10.91 9.52
C LEU A 164 -0.71 -10.89 11.05
N PRO A 165 -0.29 -12.01 11.65
CA PRO A 165 0.13 -12.03 13.04
C PRO A 165 1.19 -10.95 13.33
N PRO A 166 1.30 -10.49 14.58
CA PRO A 166 2.39 -9.60 14.97
C PRO A 166 3.74 -10.18 14.57
N VAL A 167 4.61 -9.32 14.03
CA VAL A 167 5.93 -9.74 13.54
C VAL A 167 6.79 -10.20 14.72
N ASP A 168 7.24 -11.46 14.70
CA ASP A 168 8.22 -11.94 15.67
C ASP A 168 9.59 -11.32 15.34
N ARG A 169 10.15 -10.61 16.32
CA ARG A 169 11.49 -10.00 16.19
C ARG A 169 12.62 -11.00 16.02
N ARG A 170 12.42 -12.25 16.42
CA ARG A 170 13.40 -13.34 16.31
C ARG A 170 13.43 -13.96 14.91
N GLN A 171 12.33 -13.83 14.17
CA GLN A 171 12.25 -14.31 12.80
C GLN A 171 13.11 -13.44 11.87
N SER A 172 13.75 -14.07 10.87
CA SER A 172 14.58 -13.33 9.91
C SER A 172 13.72 -12.40 9.05
N ASP A 173 14.26 -11.25 8.68
CA ASP A 173 13.56 -10.26 7.85
C ASP A 173 13.18 -10.85 6.48
N GLU A 174 14.04 -11.72 5.94
CA GLU A 174 13.81 -12.39 4.65
C GLU A 174 12.65 -13.37 4.72
N THR A 175 12.48 -14.08 5.84
CA THR A 175 11.36 -15.02 6.02
C THR A 175 10.05 -14.26 6.07
N ILE A 176 9.98 -13.18 6.87
CA ILE A 176 8.78 -12.33 6.96
C ILE A 176 8.48 -11.70 5.59
N ALA A 177 9.50 -11.20 4.88
CA ALA A 177 9.32 -10.62 3.56
C ALA A 177 8.74 -11.62 2.55
N ARG A 178 9.19 -12.89 2.57
CA ARG A 178 8.65 -13.97 1.72
C ARG A 178 7.20 -14.30 2.05
N GLU A 179 6.84 -14.35 3.33
CA GLU A 179 5.45 -14.58 3.75
C GLU A 179 4.52 -13.46 3.24
N VAL A 180 4.95 -12.21 3.37
CA VAL A 180 4.21 -11.04 2.84
C VAL A 180 4.09 -11.12 1.32
N GLU A 181 5.19 -11.43 0.61
CA GLU A 181 5.24 -11.57 -0.84
C GLU A 181 4.29 -12.65 -1.33
N GLN A 182 4.36 -13.83 -0.72
CA GLN A 182 3.49 -14.95 -1.05
C GLN A 182 2.02 -14.54 -0.87
N LYS A 183 1.67 -13.94 0.27
CA LYS A 183 0.30 -13.56 0.58
C LYS A 183 -0.23 -12.47 -0.35
N LEU A 184 0.59 -11.48 -0.69
CA LEU A 184 0.24 -10.47 -1.67
C LEU A 184 0.01 -11.07 -3.08
N ASN A 185 0.83 -12.05 -3.49
CA ASN A 185 0.70 -12.71 -4.78
C ASN A 185 -0.55 -13.59 -4.87
N GLU A 186 -0.92 -14.27 -3.79
CA GLU A 186 -2.15 -15.08 -3.71
C GLU A 186 -3.41 -14.22 -3.89
N LEU A 187 -3.39 -12.97 -3.38
CA LEU A 187 -4.58 -12.12 -3.28
C LEU A 187 -4.68 -11.03 -4.36
N SER A 188 -3.71 -10.94 -5.31
CA SER A 188 -3.63 -9.83 -6.28
C SER A 188 -3.75 -10.24 -7.74
#